data_e7470f76c05d1bb67731a3b37ce1b1a6
#
_entry.id   e7470f76c05d1bb67731a3b37ce1b1a6
#
_cell.length_a   1.000
_cell.length_b   1.000
_cell.length_c   1.000
_cell.angle_alpha   90.00
_cell.angle_beta   90.00
_cell.angle_gamma   90.00
#
_symmetry.space_group_name_H-M   'P 1'
#
loop_
_entity.id
_entity.type
_entity.pdbx_description
1 polymer ?
#
loop_
_entity_poly.entity_id
_entity_poly.type
_entity_poly.pdbx_seq_one_letter_code
_entity_poly.pdbx_strand_id
1 'polypeptide(L)'
;MSSTKGLPRIPTYPLPRAEELPAARAPWRLERDRAALLVHDMQRYFVGAFTPDEPPIEPVLANIHALAAKARLAGIPVFYTAQEGDQDRRDRGLQADLWGKGMGWSQDHQPILDDLAPQPRDFVLVKHRYSAFQRSNLE
;
A
#
# COMPACT_ATOMS: atom_id res chain seq x y z
N MET A 1 8.86 21.51 21.50
CA MET A 1 8.26 20.18 21.45
C MET A 1 7.72 19.97 20.03
N SER A 2 8.47 19.27 19.19
CA SER A 2 8.06 19.00 17.80
C SER A 2 7.00 17.90 17.84
N SER A 3 5.75 18.28 17.69
CA SER A 3 4.66 17.35 17.46
C SER A 3 4.91 16.68 16.10
N THR A 4 5.35 15.44 16.10
CA THR A 4 5.25 14.56 14.94
C THR A 4 3.76 14.34 14.67
N LYS A 5 3.17 15.27 13.90
CA LYS A 5 1.81 15.08 13.42
C LYS A 5 1.82 13.81 12.55
N GLY A 6 1.32 12.72 13.10
CA GLY A 6 0.98 11.53 12.34
C GLY A 6 -0.08 11.86 11.28
N LEU A 7 -0.42 10.88 10.47
CA LEU A 7 -1.50 11.01 9.49
C LEU A 7 -2.82 11.34 10.22
N PRO A 8 -3.69 12.18 9.61
CA PRO A 8 -5.01 12.43 10.16
C PRO A 8 -5.80 11.11 10.24
N ARG A 9 -6.60 10.98 11.30
CA ARG A 9 -7.49 9.82 11.44
C ARG A 9 -8.50 9.76 10.31
N ILE A 10 -8.66 8.58 9.75
CA ILE A 10 -9.66 8.28 8.72
C ILE A 10 -10.88 7.70 9.44
N PRO A 11 -12.08 8.30 9.30
CA PRO A 11 -13.30 7.76 9.89
C PRO A 11 -13.66 6.40 9.28
N THR A 12 -14.41 5.60 9.99
CA THR A 12 -14.90 4.31 9.49
C THR A 12 -15.95 4.50 8.40
N TYR A 13 -15.90 3.65 7.39
CA TYR A 13 -16.88 3.57 6.31
C TYR A 13 -16.92 2.15 5.71
N PRO A 14 -18.06 1.69 5.19
CA PRO A 14 -18.14 0.37 4.56
C PRO A 14 -17.39 0.33 3.23
N LEU A 15 -16.90 -0.86 2.84
CA LEU A 15 -16.42 -1.06 1.49
C LEU A 15 -17.57 -0.89 0.48
N PRO A 16 -17.28 -0.38 -0.74
CA PRO A 16 -18.28 -0.27 -1.79
C PRO A 16 -18.79 -1.67 -2.19
N ARG A 17 -20.10 -1.76 -2.46
CA ARG A 17 -20.71 -2.98 -2.97
C ARG A 17 -20.55 -3.06 -4.49
N ALA A 18 -20.68 -4.26 -5.05
CA ALA A 18 -20.49 -4.49 -6.48
C ALA A 18 -21.39 -3.59 -7.36
N GLU A 19 -22.63 -3.36 -6.93
CA GLU A 19 -23.60 -2.49 -7.63
C GLU A 19 -23.28 -1.00 -7.56
N GLU A 20 -22.41 -0.59 -6.65
CA GLU A 20 -21.95 0.79 -6.49
C GLU A 20 -20.72 1.09 -7.35
N LEU A 21 -20.12 0.07 -7.92
CA LEU A 21 -18.92 0.23 -8.76
C LEU A 21 -19.29 0.79 -10.15
N PRO A 22 -18.48 1.68 -10.70
CA PRO A 22 -18.71 2.18 -12.06
C PRO A 22 -18.55 1.05 -13.08
N ALA A 23 -19.33 1.11 -14.16
CA ALA A 23 -19.18 0.19 -15.29
C ALA A 23 -17.77 0.32 -15.90
N ALA A 24 -17.17 -0.82 -16.20
CA ALA A 24 -15.89 -0.85 -16.90
C ALA A 24 -16.03 -0.25 -18.29
N ARG A 25 -15.15 0.68 -18.66
CA ARG A 25 -15.13 1.29 -20.01
C ARG A 25 -14.58 0.34 -21.08
N ALA A 26 -13.75 -0.59 -20.70
CA ALA A 26 -13.12 -1.54 -21.59
C ALA A 26 -13.47 -2.98 -21.21
N PRO A 27 -13.65 -3.89 -22.18
CA PRO A 27 -14.01 -5.28 -21.91
C PRO A 27 -12.80 -6.13 -21.47
N TRP A 28 -11.90 -5.54 -20.70
CA TRP A 28 -10.71 -6.26 -20.23
C TRP A 28 -11.10 -7.33 -19.21
N ARG A 29 -10.45 -8.45 -19.33
CA ARG A 29 -10.54 -9.57 -18.38
C ARG A 29 -9.18 -9.81 -17.76
N LEU A 30 -9.19 -10.21 -16.50
CA LEU A 30 -7.99 -10.64 -15.82
C LEU A 30 -7.49 -11.95 -16.45
N GLU A 31 -6.27 -11.93 -16.96
CA GLU A 31 -5.60 -13.11 -17.52
C GLU A 31 -4.38 -13.42 -16.64
N ARG A 32 -4.31 -14.64 -16.15
CA ARG A 32 -3.25 -15.09 -15.23
C ARG A 32 -1.84 -14.76 -15.72
N ASP A 33 -1.57 -15.05 -16.98
CA ASP A 33 -0.24 -14.94 -17.57
C ASP A 33 0.15 -13.48 -17.94
N ARG A 34 -0.77 -12.54 -17.73
CA ARG A 34 -0.60 -11.10 -18.01
C ARG A 34 -0.94 -10.23 -16.80
N ALA A 35 -1.04 -10.84 -15.62
CA ALA A 35 -1.42 -10.15 -14.40
C ALA A 35 -0.26 -10.13 -13.40
N ALA A 36 -0.24 -9.09 -12.57
CA ALA A 36 0.55 -8.99 -11.37
C ALA A 36 -0.31 -8.43 -10.24
N LEU A 37 -0.06 -8.82 -9.01
CA LEU A 37 -0.68 -8.21 -7.83
C LEU A 37 0.28 -7.18 -7.24
N LEU A 38 -0.18 -5.95 -7.07
CA LEU A 38 0.56 -4.90 -6.37
C LEU A 38 -0.09 -4.62 -5.01
N VAL A 39 0.63 -4.92 -3.94
CA VAL A 39 0.27 -4.54 -2.57
C VAL A 39 0.96 -3.22 -2.25
N HIS A 40 0.17 -2.14 -2.25
CA HIS A 40 0.68 -0.78 -2.25
C HIS A 40 0.66 -0.15 -0.86
N ASP A 41 1.85 0.23 -0.36
CA ASP A 41 2.06 1.02 0.86
C ASP A 41 1.35 0.47 2.12
N MET A 42 1.24 -0.86 2.27
CA MET A 42 0.58 -1.49 3.41
C MET A 42 1.50 -1.56 4.64
N GLN A 43 2.05 -0.41 5.00
CA GLN A 43 2.93 -0.22 6.15
C GLN A 43 2.15 0.23 7.39
N ARG A 44 2.66 -0.09 8.56
CA ARG A 44 2.05 0.26 9.85
C ARG A 44 1.72 1.74 9.97
N TYR A 45 2.56 2.62 9.43
CA TYR A 45 2.34 4.08 9.41
C TYR A 45 1.03 4.47 8.72
N PHE A 46 0.79 3.94 7.52
CA PHE A 46 -0.40 4.30 6.73
C PHE A 46 -1.65 3.61 7.28
N VAL A 47 -1.55 2.35 7.64
CA VAL A 47 -2.66 1.58 8.22
C VAL A 47 -3.07 2.13 9.58
N GLY A 48 -2.12 2.67 10.35
CA GLY A 48 -2.37 3.31 11.64
C GLY A 48 -3.27 4.55 11.60
N ALA A 49 -3.56 5.10 10.40
CA ALA A 49 -4.54 6.18 10.24
C ALA A 49 -5.99 5.69 10.37
N PHE A 50 -6.24 4.40 10.18
CA PHE A 50 -7.56 3.78 10.30
C PHE A 50 -7.84 3.30 11.73
N THR A 51 -9.12 3.07 12.04
CA THR A 51 -9.50 2.42 13.29
C THR A 51 -9.23 0.91 13.17
N PRO A 52 -8.42 0.33 14.07
CA PRO A 52 -8.16 -1.12 14.04
C PRO A 52 -9.45 -1.93 14.14
N ASP A 53 -9.47 -3.08 13.46
CA ASP A 53 -10.55 -4.07 13.50
C ASP A 53 -11.95 -3.55 13.07
N GLU A 54 -11.97 -2.41 12.37
CA GLU A 54 -13.19 -1.81 11.83
C GLU A 54 -13.06 -1.54 10.32
N PRO A 55 -14.21 -1.47 9.59
CA PRO A 55 -14.17 -1.07 8.18
C PRO A 55 -13.63 0.37 8.00
N PRO A 56 -12.92 0.64 6.91
CA PRO A 56 -12.64 -0.26 5.77
C PRO A 56 -11.42 -1.17 5.99
N ILE A 57 -10.60 -0.92 6.99
CA ILE A 57 -9.27 -1.55 7.06
C ILE A 57 -9.33 -3.05 7.34
N GLU A 58 -10.20 -3.49 8.24
CA GLU A 58 -10.32 -4.92 8.58
C GLU A 58 -10.63 -5.78 7.32
N PRO A 59 -11.72 -5.53 6.56
CA PRO A 59 -12.02 -6.32 5.37
C PRO A 59 -10.99 -6.10 4.24
N VAL A 60 -10.34 -4.93 4.15
CA VAL A 60 -9.27 -4.69 3.17
C VAL A 60 -8.07 -5.58 3.45
N LEU A 61 -7.62 -5.69 4.69
CA LEU A 61 -6.48 -6.55 5.06
C LEU A 61 -6.79 -8.03 4.77
N ALA A 62 -7.98 -8.49 5.13
CA ALA A 62 -8.43 -9.85 4.84
C ALA A 62 -8.44 -10.13 3.32
N ASN A 63 -8.95 -9.19 2.53
CA ASN A 63 -8.98 -9.30 1.06
C ASN A 63 -7.58 -9.31 0.45
N ILE A 64 -6.67 -8.45 0.89
CA ILE A 64 -5.28 -8.42 0.40
C ILE A 64 -4.58 -9.74 0.72
N HIS A 65 -4.73 -10.23 1.94
CA HIS A 65 -4.17 -11.52 2.34
C HIS A 65 -4.67 -12.66 1.44
N ALA A 66 -5.99 -12.73 1.22
CA ALA A 66 -6.59 -13.75 0.35
C ALA A 66 -6.14 -13.63 -1.11
N LEU A 67 -6.06 -12.40 -1.64
CA LEU A 67 -5.59 -12.15 -3.01
C LEU A 67 -4.12 -12.53 -3.18
N ALA A 68 -3.25 -12.16 -2.23
CA ALA A 68 -1.84 -12.52 -2.28
C ALA A 68 -1.62 -14.03 -2.24
N ALA A 69 -2.34 -14.74 -1.37
CA ALA A 69 -2.28 -16.19 -1.31
C ALA A 69 -2.73 -16.84 -2.63
N LYS A 70 -3.84 -16.38 -3.21
CA LYS A 70 -4.34 -16.89 -4.51
C LYS A 70 -3.40 -16.56 -5.66
N ALA A 71 -2.84 -15.36 -5.70
CA ALA A 71 -1.88 -14.95 -6.71
C ALA A 71 -0.65 -15.86 -6.71
N ARG A 72 -0.07 -16.11 -5.54
CA ARG A 72 1.08 -17.01 -5.39
C ARG A 72 0.77 -18.43 -5.84
N LEU A 73 -0.39 -18.98 -5.45
CA LEU A 73 -0.84 -20.30 -5.89
C LEU A 73 -1.03 -20.38 -7.41
N ALA A 74 -1.50 -19.31 -8.02
CA ALA A 74 -1.69 -19.23 -9.47
C ALA A 74 -0.40 -18.92 -10.25
N GLY A 75 0.73 -18.65 -9.58
CA GLY A 75 1.97 -18.25 -10.21
C GLY A 75 1.96 -16.79 -10.71
N ILE A 76 1.02 -15.98 -10.24
CA ILE A 76 0.96 -14.55 -10.52
C ILE A 76 1.97 -13.85 -9.61
N PRO A 77 2.89 -13.03 -10.13
CA PRO A 77 3.88 -12.34 -9.31
C PRO A 77 3.22 -11.32 -8.38
N VAL A 78 3.75 -11.25 -7.15
CA VAL A 78 3.28 -10.31 -6.13
C VAL A 78 4.36 -9.28 -5.87
N PHE A 79 4.00 -8.02 -6.04
CA PHE A 79 4.85 -6.86 -5.79
C PHE A 79 4.34 -6.09 -4.58
N TYR A 80 5.27 -5.52 -3.85
CA TYR A 80 4.99 -4.60 -2.75
C TYR A 80 5.67 -3.26 -3.02
N THR A 81 5.02 -2.17 -2.67
CA THR A 81 5.68 -0.89 -2.50
C THR A 81 5.74 -0.52 -1.03
N ALA A 82 6.85 0.04 -0.61
CA ALA A 82 7.04 0.56 0.73
C ALA A 82 7.90 1.81 0.69
N GLN A 83 7.63 2.75 1.58
CA GLN A 83 8.49 3.91 1.78
C GLN A 83 9.48 3.60 2.91
N GLU A 84 10.69 4.11 2.78
CA GLU A 84 11.63 4.17 3.88
C GLU A 84 11.35 5.39 4.76
N GLY A 85 11.61 5.27 6.05
CA GLY A 85 11.53 6.41 6.96
C GLY A 85 12.68 7.38 6.74
N ASP A 86 12.48 8.62 7.17
CA ASP A 86 13.49 9.69 7.14
C ASP A 86 14.12 9.95 5.76
N GLN A 87 13.37 9.75 4.68
CA GLN A 87 13.83 10.02 3.32
C GLN A 87 14.25 11.48 3.16
N ASP A 88 15.34 11.70 2.41
CA ASP A 88 15.82 13.04 2.07
C ASP A 88 14.75 13.84 1.32
N ARG A 89 14.68 15.16 1.61
CA ARG A 89 13.72 16.06 0.94
C ARG A 89 13.86 16.03 -0.59
N ARG A 90 15.10 15.87 -1.12
CA ARG A 90 15.34 15.79 -2.55
C ARG A 90 14.70 14.56 -3.16
N ASP A 91 14.70 13.44 -2.43
CA ASP A 91 14.04 12.20 -2.87
C ASP A 91 12.54 12.30 -2.78
N ARG A 92 12.00 12.98 -1.77
CA ARG A 92 10.56 13.21 -1.63
C ARG A 92 9.99 14.23 -2.63
N GLY A 93 10.81 15.19 -3.10
CA GLY A 93 10.38 16.25 -4.02
C GLY A 93 9.16 17.04 -3.51
N LEU A 94 8.22 17.39 -4.39
CA LEU A 94 6.99 18.14 -4.06
C LEU A 94 6.11 17.43 -3.02
N GLN A 95 6.25 16.13 -2.84
CA GLN A 95 5.54 15.39 -1.80
C GLN A 95 5.89 15.92 -0.39
N ALA A 96 7.12 16.43 -0.20
CA ALA A 96 7.54 17.04 1.05
C ALA A 96 6.81 18.37 1.35
N ASP A 97 6.38 19.09 0.31
CA ASP A 97 5.63 20.35 0.48
C ASP A 97 4.17 20.08 0.90
N LEU A 98 3.58 18.97 0.40
CA LEU A 98 2.21 18.59 0.71
C LEU A 98 2.08 17.85 2.04
N TRP A 99 3.00 16.92 2.31
CA TRP A 99 2.92 15.95 3.40
C TRP A 99 4.01 16.13 4.47
N GLY A 100 4.83 17.16 4.34
CA GLY A 100 5.93 17.43 5.27
C GLY A 100 7.02 16.37 5.24
N LYS A 101 7.69 16.18 6.38
CA LYS A 101 8.81 15.24 6.54
C LYS A 101 8.43 13.78 6.20
N GLY A 102 7.17 13.44 6.35
CA GLY A 102 6.68 12.08 6.13
C GLY A 102 6.96 11.15 7.30
N MET A 103 7.03 9.86 7.01
CA MET A 103 7.28 8.82 7.98
C MET A 103 8.72 8.88 8.51
N GLY A 104 8.89 8.85 9.83
CA GLY A 104 10.18 8.63 10.46
C GLY A 104 10.56 7.15 10.46
N TRP A 105 11.86 6.87 10.50
CA TRP A 105 12.31 5.48 10.65
C TRP A 105 11.95 4.99 12.06
N SER A 106 11.11 4.00 12.13
CA SER A 106 10.74 3.34 13.40
C SER A 106 10.12 1.97 13.11
N GLN A 107 10.27 1.04 14.04
CA GLN A 107 9.63 -0.29 13.97
C GLN A 107 8.10 -0.21 14.06
N ASP A 108 7.57 0.88 14.61
CA ASP A 108 6.12 1.08 14.71
C ASP A 108 5.51 1.64 13.43
N HIS A 109 6.32 2.15 12.50
CA HIS A 109 5.86 2.84 11.31
C HIS A 109 6.28 2.18 10.00
N GLN A 110 7.56 1.91 9.84
CA GLN A 110 8.13 1.51 8.56
C GLN A 110 7.73 0.10 8.10
N PRO A 111 7.65 -0.94 8.96
CA PRO A 111 7.37 -2.28 8.49
C PRO A 111 6.03 -2.40 7.77
N ILE A 112 5.99 -3.25 6.74
CA ILE A 112 4.75 -3.82 6.21
C ILE A 112 4.09 -4.64 7.33
N LEU A 113 2.77 -4.67 7.36
CA LEU A 113 2.03 -5.45 8.36
C LEU A 113 2.45 -6.92 8.33
N ASP A 114 2.60 -7.52 9.50
CA ASP A 114 3.08 -8.90 9.64
C ASP A 114 2.19 -9.90 8.90
N ASP A 115 0.85 -9.72 8.95
CA ASP A 115 -0.11 -10.56 8.25
C ASP A 115 -0.04 -10.45 6.72
N LEU A 116 0.60 -9.40 6.21
CA LEU A 116 0.82 -9.17 4.78
C LEU A 116 2.30 -9.30 4.41
N ALA A 117 3.16 -9.80 5.29
CA ALA A 117 4.60 -9.83 5.08
C ALA A 117 4.97 -10.45 3.72
N PRO A 118 5.87 -9.81 2.96
CA PRO A 118 6.37 -10.37 1.71
C PRO A 118 7.01 -11.75 1.91
N GLN A 119 6.77 -12.66 0.97
CA GLN A 119 7.40 -13.97 0.93
C GLN A 119 8.67 -13.96 0.06
N PRO A 120 9.55 -14.97 0.14
CA PRO A 120 10.84 -14.98 -0.56
C PRO A 120 10.78 -14.80 -2.08
N ARG A 121 9.64 -15.09 -2.71
CA ARG A 121 9.43 -14.92 -4.16
C ARG A 121 8.74 -13.61 -4.53
N ASP A 122 8.33 -12.81 -3.55
CA ASP A 122 7.70 -11.53 -3.78
C ASP A 122 8.76 -10.44 -4.01
N PHE A 123 8.35 -9.38 -4.69
CA PHE A 123 9.21 -8.24 -5.01
C PHE A 123 8.84 -7.06 -4.11
N VAL A 124 9.81 -6.48 -3.43
CA VAL A 124 9.60 -5.28 -2.61
C VAL A 124 10.34 -4.11 -3.26
N LEU A 125 9.60 -3.06 -3.61
CA LEU A 125 10.09 -1.86 -4.26
C LEU A 125 10.07 -0.69 -3.29
N VAL A 126 11.19 0.01 -3.16
CA VAL A 126 11.26 1.23 -2.36
C VAL A 126 10.67 2.38 -3.15
N LYS A 127 9.69 3.04 -2.55
CA LYS A 127 8.98 4.17 -3.15
C LYS A 127 9.53 5.50 -2.62
N HIS A 128 9.92 6.37 -3.53
CA HIS A 128 10.46 7.70 -3.21
C HIS A 128 9.50 8.84 -3.53
N ARG A 129 8.56 8.62 -4.46
CA ARG A 129 7.64 9.62 -4.98
C ARG A 129 6.20 9.19 -4.78
N TYR A 130 5.26 10.08 -5.05
CA TYR A 130 3.84 9.78 -5.01
C TYR A 130 3.50 8.62 -5.95
N SER A 131 3.98 8.65 -7.18
CA SER A 131 3.88 7.51 -8.10
C SER A 131 4.97 6.48 -7.80
N ALA A 132 4.57 5.21 -7.69
CA ALA A 132 5.48 4.10 -7.51
C ALA A 132 6.36 3.82 -8.76
N PHE A 133 5.96 4.34 -9.94
CA PHE A 133 6.75 4.24 -11.17
C PHE A 133 7.89 5.25 -11.25
N GLN A 134 7.84 6.32 -10.46
CA GLN A 134 8.90 7.32 -10.47
C GLN A 134 10.08 6.92 -9.60
N ARG A 135 11.28 6.87 -10.20
CA ARG A 135 12.54 6.50 -9.54
C ARG A 135 12.49 5.10 -8.92
N SER A 136 11.81 4.19 -9.57
CA SER A 136 11.77 2.77 -9.27
C SER A 136 11.91 1.97 -10.55
N ASN A 137 12.02 0.67 -10.44
CA ASN A 137 12.07 -0.29 -11.54
C ASN A 137 10.78 -1.12 -11.64
N LEU A 138 9.64 -0.49 -11.35
CA LEU A 138 8.32 -1.13 -11.41
C LEU A 138 7.82 -1.35 -12.86
N GLU A 139 8.45 -0.77 -13.87
CA GLU A 139 8.13 -0.97 -15.29
C GLU A 139 8.56 -2.34 -15.82
#